data_318fc3cce69c9bd94dcaaa815da4cbcd
#
_entry.id   318fc3cce69c9bd94dcaaa815da4cbcd
#
_cell.length_a   1.000
_cell.length_b   1.000
_cell.length_c   1.000
_cell.angle_alpha   90.00
_cell.angle_beta   90.00
_cell.angle_gamma   90.00
#
_symmetry.space_group_name_H-M   'P 1'
#
loop_
_entity.id
_entity.type
_entity.pdbx_description
1 polymer ?
#
loop_
_entity_poly.entity_id
_entity_poly.type
_entity_poly.pdbx_seq_one_letter_code
_entity_poly.pdbx_strand_id
1 'polypeptide(L)'
;MAKEKKLVEEITSMETDFAQWYTDIVLKAELVDYTSVKGCLVIRPAGYAIWENMKNEIDRRFKETGIENCYLPMFIPESLLQKEADHVEGFAPEVAWVTHGGLEELEERLCVRPTSETLFCDYYSKVVKSYRDLPQLLNQWCSVVRWEKTTRPFLRSREFLWQEGHTIHATAKEAHDRTVQMLEVYADFFEKDLAIPVVRGMKTDKEKFAGAEATYTIEALMHDGKALQSGTSHYFGDGFAKAFDVTFTDKDNQIKTVFETSFGVTTRIIGAVIMVHGDDSGLKLPPHIAPVQVNIIPVAAHKEGVLEAANNLKNRLLAAGVRVKLDDSEKSPGFKFAESEMRGIPLRIEIGPKDIENNQCVFVRRDTGEKTFVSLENVENDAKECLENIQTNMFETALAHRDAHTYVARNMEEFKDIADNKPGFIKAMWCGDRACEDKIKEEAGATSRCMPKEQEQLSDVCVCCGKKATKMVYWGKAY
;
A
#
# COMPACT_ATOMS: atom_id res chain seq x y z
N MET A 1 -19.42 15.13 -37.85
CA MET A 1 -19.47 14.47 -36.55
C MET A 1 -18.05 14.23 -36.10
N ALA A 2 -17.60 14.92 -35.05
CA ALA A 2 -16.29 14.64 -34.45
C ALA A 2 -16.30 13.21 -33.92
N LYS A 3 -15.30 12.40 -34.31
CA LYS A 3 -15.09 11.09 -33.71
C LYS A 3 -14.95 11.30 -32.19
N GLU A 4 -15.84 10.70 -31.38
CA GLU A 4 -15.64 10.62 -29.92
C GLU A 4 -14.25 10.05 -29.69
N LYS A 5 -13.36 10.84 -29.09
CA LYS A 5 -12.05 10.34 -28.66
C LYS A 5 -12.29 9.21 -27.65
N LYS A 6 -11.73 8.06 -27.88
CA LYS A 6 -11.73 7.00 -26.89
C LYS A 6 -10.96 7.47 -25.65
N LEU A 7 -11.46 7.16 -24.47
CA LEU A 7 -10.79 7.49 -23.19
C LEU A 7 -9.34 7.00 -23.15
N VAL A 8 -9.09 5.83 -23.71
CA VAL A 8 -7.78 5.17 -23.84
C VAL A 8 -6.78 5.96 -24.70
N GLU A 9 -7.25 6.71 -25.70
CA GLU A 9 -6.39 7.50 -26.59
C GLU A 9 -5.78 8.74 -25.89
N GLU A 10 -6.20 9.03 -24.65
CA GLU A 10 -5.75 10.17 -23.87
C GLU A 10 -4.69 9.80 -22.81
N ILE A 11 -4.25 8.54 -22.76
CA ILE A 11 -3.27 8.05 -21.79
C ILE A 11 -1.92 7.88 -22.47
N THR A 12 -0.86 8.39 -21.83
CA THR A 12 0.51 8.12 -22.22
C THR A 12 0.79 6.63 -22.07
N SER A 13 1.49 6.00 -23.02
CA SER A 13 1.88 4.59 -22.89
C SER A 13 2.91 4.39 -21.79
N MET A 14 2.78 3.29 -21.04
CA MET A 14 3.73 2.88 -20.00
C MET A 14 5.17 2.82 -20.49
N GLU A 15 5.39 2.32 -21.71
CA GLU A 15 6.72 2.21 -22.32
C GLU A 15 7.33 3.55 -22.67
N THR A 16 6.48 4.55 -23.01
CA THR A 16 6.95 5.89 -23.40
C THR A 16 7.33 6.73 -22.19
N ASP A 17 6.46 6.82 -21.20
CA ASP A 17 6.69 7.53 -19.93
C ASP A 17 5.81 6.94 -18.82
N PHE A 18 6.40 6.08 -18.01
CA PHE A 18 5.71 5.42 -16.91
C PHE A 18 5.20 6.42 -15.86
N ALA A 19 5.92 7.50 -15.64
CA ALA A 19 5.54 8.52 -14.66
C ALA A 19 4.30 9.31 -15.12
N GLN A 20 4.25 9.67 -16.40
CA GLN A 20 3.09 10.33 -16.98
C GLN A 20 1.90 9.39 -17.11
N TRP A 21 2.13 8.12 -17.55
CA TRP A 21 1.12 7.08 -17.57
C TRP A 21 0.42 6.94 -16.19
N TYR A 22 1.20 6.85 -15.12
CA TYR A 22 0.67 6.77 -13.75
C TYR A 22 -0.22 7.98 -13.41
N THR A 23 0.25 9.19 -13.73
CA THR A 23 -0.49 10.42 -13.48
C THR A 23 -1.78 10.48 -14.28
N ASP A 24 -1.73 10.08 -15.56
CA ASP A 24 -2.90 10.06 -16.44
C ASP A 24 -3.97 9.09 -15.90
N ILE A 25 -3.58 7.89 -15.47
CA ILE A 25 -4.52 6.93 -14.87
C ILE A 25 -5.16 7.49 -13.61
N VAL A 26 -4.37 8.03 -12.69
CA VAL A 26 -4.89 8.56 -11.41
C VAL A 26 -5.95 9.64 -11.64
N LEU A 27 -5.75 10.50 -12.65
CA LEU A 27 -6.70 11.57 -13.02
C LEU A 27 -7.88 11.05 -13.84
N LYS A 28 -7.63 10.23 -14.87
CA LYS A 28 -8.66 9.74 -15.80
C LYS A 28 -9.59 8.70 -15.18
N ALA A 29 -9.09 7.86 -14.28
CA ALA A 29 -9.92 6.98 -13.47
C ALA A 29 -10.65 7.71 -12.34
N GLU A 30 -10.48 9.04 -12.25
CA GLU A 30 -11.11 9.91 -11.26
C GLU A 30 -10.81 9.53 -9.80
N LEU A 31 -9.56 9.12 -9.52
CA LEU A 31 -9.15 8.73 -8.17
C LEU A 31 -8.80 9.92 -7.30
N VAL A 32 -8.16 10.95 -7.86
CA VAL A 32 -7.78 12.18 -7.17
C VAL A 32 -7.99 13.41 -8.06
N ASP A 33 -7.94 14.58 -7.42
CA ASP A 33 -7.81 15.87 -8.08
C ASP A 33 -6.86 16.75 -7.28
N TYR A 34 -6.31 17.78 -7.94
CA TYR A 34 -5.39 18.73 -7.31
C TYR A 34 -6.17 19.81 -6.53
N THR A 35 -5.56 20.28 -5.44
CA THR A 35 -6.07 21.40 -4.66
C THR A 35 -5.21 22.66 -4.88
N SER A 36 -5.68 23.80 -4.35
CA SER A 36 -4.89 25.05 -4.30
C SER A 36 -3.68 24.95 -3.37
N VAL A 37 -3.61 23.95 -2.51
CA VAL A 37 -2.43 23.69 -1.66
C VAL A 37 -1.56 22.63 -2.34
N LYS A 38 -0.40 23.06 -2.84
CA LYS A 38 0.52 22.17 -3.55
C LYS A 38 0.88 20.95 -2.70
N GLY A 39 0.70 19.74 -3.26
CA GLY A 39 1.02 18.48 -2.64
C GLY A 39 -0.06 17.92 -1.73
N CYS A 40 -1.18 18.64 -1.53
CA CYS A 40 -2.40 18.14 -0.91
C CYS A 40 -3.43 17.84 -2.01
N LEU A 41 -4.12 16.70 -1.90
CA LEU A 41 -4.99 16.19 -2.95
C LEU A 41 -6.42 16.03 -2.43
N VAL A 42 -7.40 16.21 -3.32
CA VAL A 42 -8.73 15.64 -3.12
C VAL A 42 -8.64 14.16 -3.52
N ILE A 43 -8.90 13.25 -2.58
CA ILE A 43 -9.17 11.86 -2.94
C ILE A 43 -10.65 11.78 -3.32
N ARG A 44 -10.91 11.54 -4.60
CA ARG A 44 -12.28 11.53 -5.15
C ARG A 44 -13.04 10.28 -4.70
N PRO A 45 -14.37 10.22 -4.81
CA PRO A 45 -15.16 9.08 -4.34
C PRO A 45 -14.68 7.72 -4.84
N ALA A 46 -14.23 7.61 -6.09
CA ALA A 46 -13.70 6.34 -6.63
C ALA A 46 -12.40 5.91 -5.93
N GLY A 47 -11.46 6.85 -5.71
CA GLY A 47 -10.22 6.58 -4.98
C GLY A 47 -10.47 6.31 -3.50
N TYR A 48 -11.38 7.05 -2.88
CA TYR A 48 -11.70 6.88 -1.47
C TYR A 48 -12.40 5.53 -1.18
N ALA A 49 -13.29 5.09 -2.07
CA ALA A 49 -13.95 3.79 -1.94
C ALA A 49 -12.96 2.61 -2.02
N ILE A 50 -11.88 2.73 -2.82
CA ILE A 50 -10.79 1.74 -2.82
C ILE A 50 -10.10 1.74 -1.45
N TRP A 51 -9.79 2.93 -0.91
CA TRP A 51 -9.19 3.06 0.42
C TRP A 51 -10.08 2.48 1.52
N GLU A 52 -11.40 2.72 1.49
CA GLU A 52 -12.34 2.16 2.46
C GLU A 52 -12.31 0.64 2.48
N ASN A 53 -12.31 -0.01 1.30
CA ASN A 53 -12.23 -1.47 1.22
C ASN A 53 -10.89 -2.00 1.75
N MET A 54 -9.76 -1.37 1.41
CA MET A 54 -8.44 -1.71 1.93
C MET A 54 -8.39 -1.54 3.46
N LYS A 55 -8.87 -0.39 3.95
CA LYS A 55 -8.95 -0.09 5.38
C LYS A 55 -9.77 -1.13 6.13
N ASN A 56 -10.96 -1.45 5.64
CA ASN A 56 -11.87 -2.40 6.28
C ASN A 56 -11.24 -3.78 6.40
N GLU A 57 -10.55 -4.25 5.37
CA GLU A 57 -9.90 -5.57 5.37
C GLU A 57 -8.69 -5.61 6.32
N ILE A 58 -7.85 -4.57 6.31
CA ILE A 58 -6.71 -4.47 7.25
C ILE A 58 -7.22 -4.37 8.69
N ASP A 59 -8.24 -3.55 8.94
CA ASP A 59 -8.83 -3.36 10.27
C ASP A 59 -9.42 -4.66 10.83
N ARG A 60 -10.08 -5.45 9.98
CA ARG A 60 -10.58 -6.78 10.33
C ARG A 60 -9.43 -7.69 10.81
N ARG A 61 -8.34 -7.75 10.03
CA ARG A 61 -7.14 -8.54 10.37
C ARG A 61 -6.49 -8.08 11.66
N PHE A 62 -6.44 -6.77 11.91
CA PHE A 62 -5.92 -6.21 13.16
C PHE A 62 -6.74 -6.65 14.36
N LYS A 63 -8.06 -6.55 14.28
CA LYS A 63 -8.97 -6.99 15.36
C LYS A 63 -8.82 -8.47 15.68
N GLU A 64 -8.56 -9.32 14.70
CA GLU A 64 -8.26 -10.74 14.90
C GLU A 64 -6.97 -10.97 15.71
N THR A 65 -6.04 -10.00 15.71
CA THR A 65 -4.81 -10.05 16.53
C THR A 65 -4.94 -9.35 17.88
N GLY A 66 -6.13 -8.84 18.22
CA GLY A 66 -6.41 -8.14 19.47
C GLY A 66 -6.11 -6.64 19.44
N ILE A 67 -5.84 -6.05 18.27
CA ILE A 67 -5.63 -4.61 18.13
C ILE A 67 -6.95 -3.86 18.24
N GLU A 68 -6.93 -2.77 19.00
CA GLU A 68 -8.08 -1.87 19.20
C GLU A 68 -7.80 -0.51 18.58
N ASN A 69 -8.83 0.09 17.97
CA ASN A 69 -8.72 1.42 17.40
C ASN A 69 -8.93 2.50 18.44
N CYS A 70 -8.11 3.53 18.40
CA CYS A 70 -8.24 4.76 19.17
C CYS A 70 -8.08 5.98 18.27
N TYR A 71 -8.12 7.16 18.84
CA TYR A 71 -7.82 8.41 18.14
C TYR A 71 -7.08 9.38 19.06
N LEU A 72 -5.91 9.83 18.64
CA LEU A 72 -5.12 10.84 19.31
C LEU A 72 -5.23 12.18 18.57
N PRO A 73 -5.09 13.32 19.27
CA PRO A 73 -5.14 14.65 18.66
C PRO A 73 -4.09 14.84 17.55
N MET A 74 -4.41 15.70 16.59
CA MET A 74 -3.53 15.95 15.45
C MET A 74 -2.32 16.85 15.80
N PHE A 75 -2.40 17.64 16.88
CA PHE A 75 -1.33 18.59 17.23
C PHE A 75 -0.38 18.01 18.27
N ILE A 76 0.91 18.23 18.06
CA ILE A 76 1.99 17.85 18.98
C ILE A 76 2.69 19.12 19.43
N PRO A 77 2.78 19.41 20.74
CA PRO A 77 3.59 20.50 21.25
C PRO A 77 5.07 20.31 20.91
N GLU A 78 5.77 21.40 20.60
CA GLU A 78 7.20 21.34 20.27
C GLU A 78 8.03 20.71 21.39
N SER A 79 7.72 21.03 22.63
CA SER A 79 8.37 20.45 23.82
C SER A 79 8.23 18.93 23.90
N LEU A 80 7.08 18.39 23.47
CA LEU A 80 6.84 16.93 23.44
C LEU A 80 7.66 16.26 22.32
N LEU A 81 7.75 16.92 21.16
CA LEU A 81 8.53 16.41 20.03
C LEU A 81 10.02 16.35 20.35
N GLN A 82 10.55 17.31 21.13
CA GLN A 82 11.97 17.41 21.47
C GLN A 82 12.45 16.40 22.52
N LYS A 83 11.54 15.66 23.17
CA LYS A 83 11.94 14.64 24.17
C LYS A 83 12.75 13.48 23.61
N GLU A 84 12.63 13.23 22.31
CA GLU A 84 13.34 12.16 21.63
C GLU A 84 14.15 12.76 20.45
N ALA A 85 15.46 12.95 20.66
CA ALA A 85 16.33 13.70 19.74
C ALA A 85 16.48 13.05 18.36
N ASP A 86 16.63 11.73 18.31
CA ASP A 86 16.79 11.01 17.03
C ASP A 86 15.54 11.11 16.16
N HIS A 87 14.37 11.11 16.79
CA HIS A 87 13.09 11.30 16.10
C HIS A 87 12.97 12.73 15.56
N VAL A 88 13.36 13.72 16.33
CA VAL A 88 13.35 15.13 15.92
C VAL A 88 14.26 15.35 14.72
N GLU A 89 15.48 14.82 14.71
CA GLU A 89 16.41 14.95 13.57
C GLU A 89 15.82 14.36 12.29
N GLY A 90 15.08 13.23 12.38
CA GLY A 90 14.45 12.59 11.24
C GLY A 90 13.29 13.38 10.62
N PHE A 91 12.48 14.07 11.44
CA PHE A 91 11.25 14.73 10.99
C PHE A 91 11.28 16.26 11.00
N ALA A 92 12.20 16.91 11.71
CA ALA A 92 12.25 18.37 11.84
C ALA A 92 12.16 19.15 10.51
N PRO A 93 12.77 18.70 9.41
CA PRO A 93 12.68 19.39 8.14
C PRO A 93 11.31 19.32 7.45
N GLU A 94 10.47 18.39 7.88
CA GLU A 94 9.21 18.03 7.18
C GLU A 94 7.94 18.32 8.00
N VAL A 95 8.05 18.95 9.18
CA VAL A 95 6.87 19.29 9.99
C VAL A 95 6.21 20.58 9.52
N ALA A 96 4.87 20.59 9.57
CA ALA A 96 4.08 21.80 9.43
C ALA A 96 3.83 22.39 10.81
N TRP A 97 4.22 23.66 11.02
CA TRP A 97 4.09 24.35 12.29
C TRP A 97 2.83 25.20 12.36
N VAL A 98 2.13 25.11 13.49
CA VAL A 98 1.00 25.97 13.86
C VAL A 98 1.49 26.93 14.93
N THR A 99 1.45 28.23 14.61
CA THR A 99 1.97 29.32 15.46
C THR A 99 0.87 30.20 16.07
N HIS A 100 -0.36 30.12 15.56
CA HIS A 100 -1.50 30.90 16.03
C HIS A 100 -2.71 30.05 16.32
N GLY A 101 -3.42 30.38 17.37
CA GLY A 101 -4.77 29.89 17.69
C GLY A 101 -5.78 31.02 17.47
N GLY A 102 -6.54 30.96 16.38
CA GLY A 102 -7.30 32.11 15.90
C GLY A 102 -6.38 33.25 15.45
N LEU A 103 -6.49 34.43 16.08
CA LEU A 103 -5.64 35.60 15.78
C LEU A 103 -4.48 35.78 16.77
N GLU A 104 -4.42 34.98 17.81
CA GLU A 104 -3.42 35.09 18.89
C GLU A 104 -2.25 34.13 18.61
N GLU A 105 -1.04 34.61 18.85
CA GLU A 105 0.16 33.79 18.80
C GLU A 105 0.17 32.80 19.98
N LEU A 106 0.51 31.54 19.72
CA LEU A 106 0.60 30.53 20.75
C LEU A 106 1.88 30.74 21.59
N GLU A 107 1.79 30.54 22.90
CA GLU A 107 2.96 30.56 23.80
C GLU A 107 4.00 29.49 23.40
N GLU A 108 3.53 28.35 22.94
CA GLU A 108 4.34 27.27 22.39
C GLU A 108 3.76 26.86 21.02
N ARG A 109 4.61 26.78 20.00
CA ARG A 109 4.18 26.32 18.69
C ARG A 109 3.87 24.82 18.70
N LEU A 110 2.89 24.44 17.88
CA LEU A 110 2.46 23.07 17.70
C LEU A 110 2.87 22.59 16.31
N CYS A 111 3.19 21.32 16.16
CA CYS A 111 3.27 20.74 14.82
C CYS A 111 2.02 19.91 14.51
N VAL A 112 1.65 19.89 13.21
CA VAL A 112 0.71 18.90 12.70
C VAL A 112 1.45 17.57 12.66
N ARG A 113 0.92 16.52 13.29
CA ARG A 113 1.59 15.23 13.44
C ARG A 113 2.14 14.69 12.11
N PRO A 114 3.46 14.41 12.02
CA PRO A 114 4.06 13.66 10.92
C PRO A 114 3.98 12.15 11.16
N THR A 115 3.85 11.76 12.43
CA THR A 115 3.68 10.43 13.02
C THR A 115 3.35 10.64 14.50
N SER A 116 2.93 9.63 15.23
CA SER A 116 2.35 9.81 16.59
C SER A 116 3.07 9.07 17.71
N GLU A 117 4.30 8.58 17.52
CA GLU A 117 5.06 7.89 18.56
C GLU A 117 5.08 8.68 19.87
N THR A 118 5.41 9.97 19.79
CA THR A 118 5.50 10.84 20.98
C THR A 118 4.16 11.02 21.70
N LEU A 119 3.05 11.11 20.95
CA LEU A 119 1.71 11.21 21.54
C LEU A 119 1.31 9.90 22.22
N PHE A 120 1.60 8.75 21.62
CA PHE A 120 1.31 7.45 22.23
C PHE A 120 2.14 7.26 23.51
N CYS A 121 3.42 7.59 23.49
CA CYS A 121 4.28 7.50 24.68
C CYS A 121 3.78 8.43 25.81
N ASP A 122 3.41 9.67 25.49
CA ASP A 122 2.81 10.58 26.47
C ASP A 122 1.51 10.03 27.06
N TYR A 123 0.67 9.43 26.24
CA TYR A 123 -0.57 8.78 26.69
C TYR A 123 -0.25 7.54 27.57
N TYR A 124 0.63 6.65 27.12
CA TYR A 124 0.99 5.45 27.85
C TYR A 124 1.63 5.74 29.21
N SER A 125 2.45 6.78 29.33
CA SER A 125 3.04 7.19 30.62
C SER A 125 1.99 7.52 31.67
N LYS A 126 0.80 7.93 31.26
CA LYS A 126 -0.34 8.28 32.13
C LYS A 126 -1.17 7.08 32.54
N VAL A 127 -1.40 6.13 31.62
CA VAL A 127 -2.38 5.05 31.80
C VAL A 127 -1.78 3.72 32.24
N VAL A 128 -0.49 3.47 31.99
CA VAL A 128 0.19 2.23 32.38
C VAL A 128 0.87 2.41 33.74
N LYS A 129 0.53 1.54 34.69
CA LYS A 129 1.07 1.56 36.06
C LYS A 129 1.51 0.18 36.54
N SER A 130 0.95 -0.88 36.01
CA SER A 130 1.12 -2.25 36.48
C SER A 130 1.22 -3.20 35.29
N TYR A 131 1.86 -4.37 35.49
CA TYR A 131 1.91 -5.44 34.50
C TYR A 131 0.51 -5.89 34.03
N ARG A 132 -0.55 -5.61 34.79
CA ARG A 132 -1.94 -5.92 34.44
C ARG A 132 -2.49 -5.01 33.34
N ASP A 133 -1.85 -3.85 33.12
CA ASP A 133 -2.23 -2.90 32.08
C ASP A 133 -1.62 -3.25 30.72
N LEU A 134 -0.75 -4.27 30.67
CA LEU A 134 -0.02 -4.71 29.49
C LEU A 134 -0.53 -6.05 28.94
N PRO A 135 -0.45 -6.28 27.62
CA PRO A 135 0.00 -5.32 26.60
C PRO A 135 -1.07 -4.27 26.29
N GLN A 136 -0.66 -3.09 25.81
CA GLN A 136 -1.54 -2.14 25.13
C GLN A 136 -1.36 -2.31 23.62
N LEU A 137 -2.46 -2.54 22.90
CA LEU A 137 -2.43 -2.89 21.47
C LEU A 137 -3.30 -1.91 20.69
N LEU A 138 -2.79 -0.69 20.49
CA LEU A 138 -3.56 0.40 19.92
C LEU A 138 -3.18 0.71 18.48
N ASN A 139 -4.17 1.15 17.71
CA ASN A 139 -4.07 1.60 16.34
C ASN A 139 -4.91 2.85 16.12
N GLN A 140 -4.50 3.73 15.22
CA GLN A 140 -5.39 4.80 14.74
C GLN A 140 -5.38 4.90 13.21
N TRP A 141 -6.55 5.21 12.67
CA TRP A 141 -6.76 5.61 11.29
C TRP A 141 -6.87 7.13 11.24
N CYS A 142 -5.96 7.78 10.55
CA CYS A 142 -5.90 9.23 10.54
C CYS A 142 -5.16 9.77 9.31
N SER A 143 -5.09 11.11 9.19
CA SER A 143 -4.17 11.78 8.30
C SER A 143 -2.92 12.23 9.05
N VAL A 144 -1.82 12.36 8.34
CA VAL A 144 -0.58 12.99 8.80
C VAL A 144 -0.06 13.94 7.73
N VAL A 145 0.79 14.88 8.16
CA VAL A 145 1.38 15.89 7.29
C VAL A 145 2.91 15.78 7.33
N ARG A 146 3.50 15.57 6.15
CA ARG A 146 4.95 15.64 5.93
C ARG A 146 5.21 16.61 4.78
N TRP A 147 5.94 17.69 5.07
CA TRP A 147 6.10 18.81 4.13
C TRP A 147 7.11 18.51 3.02
N GLU A 148 6.77 17.49 2.23
CA GLU A 148 7.57 16.98 1.13
C GLU A 148 7.82 18.03 0.05
N LYS A 149 9.04 18.08 -0.46
CA LYS A 149 9.43 18.99 -1.56
C LYS A 149 8.89 18.52 -2.91
N THR A 150 8.98 17.21 -3.16
CA THR A 150 8.52 16.58 -4.40
C THR A 150 7.36 15.65 -4.08
N THR A 151 6.24 15.83 -4.79
CA THR A 151 5.01 15.07 -4.54
C THR A 151 4.57 14.33 -5.79
N ARG A 152 3.93 13.16 -5.57
CA ARG A 152 3.27 12.34 -6.58
C ARG A 152 2.02 11.71 -5.95
N PRO A 153 0.85 11.78 -6.60
CA PRO A 153 -0.40 11.24 -6.05
C PRO A 153 -0.24 9.84 -5.45
N PHE A 154 -0.78 9.63 -4.27
CA PHE A 154 -0.70 8.43 -3.44
C PHE A 154 0.71 8.02 -2.98
N LEU A 155 1.74 8.15 -3.81
CA LEU A 155 3.10 7.68 -3.50
C LEU A 155 3.82 8.58 -2.50
N ARG A 156 3.65 9.91 -2.67
CA ARG A 156 4.27 10.93 -1.83
C ARG A 156 3.43 12.20 -1.88
N SER A 157 2.65 12.46 -0.85
CA SER A 157 1.81 13.64 -0.69
C SER A 157 2.16 14.36 0.60
N ARG A 158 1.88 15.66 0.69
CA ARG A 158 2.10 16.43 1.93
C ARG A 158 1.15 16.02 3.04
N GLU A 159 -0.11 15.79 2.70
CA GLU A 159 -1.08 15.14 3.56
C GLU A 159 -1.48 13.80 2.93
N PHE A 160 -1.57 12.77 3.74
CA PHE A 160 -2.03 11.45 3.31
C PHE A 160 -2.75 10.73 4.44
N LEU A 161 -3.62 9.80 4.06
CA LEU A 161 -4.30 8.91 4.98
C LEU A 161 -3.42 7.70 5.23
N TRP A 162 -3.47 7.23 6.46
CA TRP A 162 -2.76 6.03 6.87
C TRP A 162 -3.38 5.34 8.08
N GLN A 163 -2.81 4.26 8.43
CA GLN A 163 -2.94 3.60 9.71
C GLN A 163 -1.57 3.61 10.37
N GLU A 164 -1.56 3.89 11.66
CA GLU A 164 -0.40 3.70 12.52
C GLU A 164 -0.81 2.93 13.79
N GLY A 165 -0.20 1.78 13.98
CA GLY A 165 -0.33 1.01 15.20
C GLY A 165 0.85 1.23 16.10
N HIS A 166 0.60 1.38 17.40
CA HIS A 166 1.61 1.55 18.43
C HIS A 166 1.27 0.63 19.59
N THR A 167 2.16 -0.31 19.91
CA THR A 167 1.90 -1.28 20.98
C THR A 167 3.02 -1.28 22.00
N ILE A 168 2.68 -1.59 23.24
CA ILE A 168 3.65 -1.71 24.33
C ILE A 168 3.47 -3.05 25.07
N HIS A 169 4.60 -3.59 25.51
CA HIS A 169 4.70 -4.94 26.05
C HIS A 169 5.60 -4.98 27.28
N ALA A 170 5.41 -6.00 28.15
CA ALA A 170 6.22 -6.19 29.34
C ALA A 170 7.63 -6.70 29.02
N THR A 171 7.83 -7.39 27.90
CA THR A 171 9.12 -7.99 27.54
C THR A 171 9.52 -7.67 26.10
N ALA A 172 10.83 -7.63 25.88
CA ALA A 172 11.42 -7.46 24.55
C ALA A 172 10.94 -8.53 23.55
N LYS A 173 10.80 -9.79 24.03
CA LYS A 173 10.34 -10.89 23.21
C LYS A 173 8.91 -10.70 22.71
N GLU A 174 7.99 -10.29 23.58
CA GLU A 174 6.59 -10.02 23.20
C GLU A 174 6.50 -8.90 22.17
N ALA A 175 7.25 -7.82 22.36
CA ALA A 175 7.29 -6.70 21.41
C ALA A 175 7.87 -7.12 20.05
N HIS A 176 8.97 -7.88 20.05
CA HIS A 176 9.58 -8.38 18.82
C HIS A 176 8.63 -9.35 18.06
N ASP A 177 7.99 -10.27 18.78
CA ASP A 177 7.03 -11.21 18.19
C ASP A 177 5.84 -10.44 17.57
N ARG A 178 5.37 -9.37 18.24
CA ARG A 178 4.33 -8.49 17.70
C ARG A 178 4.80 -7.76 16.44
N THR A 179 6.02 -7.28 16.41
CA THR A 179 6.61 -6.61 15.23
C THR A 179 6.57 -7.54 14.01
N VAL A 180 7.01 -8.78 14.18
CA VAL A 180 7.00 -9.78 13.09
C VAL A 180 5.57 -10.16 12.70
N GLN A 181 4.66 -10.33 13.66
CA GLN A 181 3.26 -10.65 13.40
C GLN A 181 2.58 -9.58 12.54
N MET A 182 2.81 -8.30 12.82
CA MET A 182 2.20 -7.22 12.04
C MET A 182 2.76 -7.14 10.61
N LEU A 183 4.03 -7.46 10.43
CA LEU A 183 4.61 -7.59 9.09
C LEU A 183 3.90 -8.69 8.28
N GLU A 184 3.66 -9.85 8.90
CA GLU A 184 2.96 -10.96 8.23
C GLU A 184 1.50 -10.61 7.91
N VAL A 185 0.82 -9.86 8.77
CA VAL A 185 -0.53 -9.34 8.48
C VAL A 185 -0.53 -8.48 7.21
N TYR A 186 0.46 -7.59 7.07
CA TYR A 186 0.59 -6.78 5.85
C TYR A 186 0.92 -7.62 4.62
N ALA A 187 1.85 -8.56 4.75
CA ALA A 187 2.23 -9.43 3.66
C ALA A 187 1.04 -10.27 3.16
N ASP A 188 0.30 -10.86 4.08
CA ASP A 188 -0.92 -11.62 3.78
C ASP A 188 -1.98 -10.76 3.06
N PHE A 189 -2.19 -9.54 3.54
CA PHE A 189 -3.11 -8.59 2.91
C PHE A 189 -2.67 -8.24 1.48
N PHE A 190 -1.38 -7.95 1.27
CA PHE A 190 -0.85 -7.65 -0.06
C PHE A 190 -1.01 -8.82 -1.03
N GLU A 191 -0.68 -10.02 -0.60
CA GLU A 191 -0.72 -11.20 -1.45
C GLU A 191 -2.15 -11.68 -1.73
N LYS A 192 -3.00 -11.72 -0.71
CA LYS A 192 -4.37 -12.27 -0.82
C LYS A 192 -5.38 -11.27 -1.37
N ASP A 193 -5.31 -10.00 -0.94
CA ASP A 193 -6.34 -9.01 -1.27
C ASP A 193 -5.90 -8.03 -2.36
N LEU A 194 -4.64 -7.60 -2.36
CA LEU A 194 -4.10 -6.74 -3.41
C LEU A 194 -3.53 -7.51 -4.59
N ALA A 195 -3.41 -8.84 -4.50
CA ALA A 195 -2.80 -9.70 -5.51
C ALA A 195 -1.35 -9.26 -5.85
N ILE A 196 -0.60 -8.75 -4.87
CA ILE A 196 0.77 -8.23 -5.03
C ILE A 196 1.74 -9.10 -4.24
N PRO A 197 2.65 -9.84 -4.90
CA PRO A 197 3.70 -10.59 -4.22
C PRO A 197 4.73 -9.64 -3.61
N VAL A 198 5.12 -9.88 -2.37
CA VAL A 198 6.07 -9.05 -1.64
C VAL A 198 7.27 -9.82 -1.14
N VAL A 199 8.40 -9.12 -1.00
CA VAL A 199 9.58 -9.63 -0.30
C VAL A 199 9.56 -9.10 1.13
N ARG A 200 9.64 -10.00 2.10
CA ARG A 200 9.67 -9.71 3.54
C ARG A 200 11.10 -9.70 4.03
N GLY A 201 11.48 -8.71 4.82
CA GLY A 201 12.81 -8.69 5.40
C GLY A 201 13.05 -7.55 6.37
N MET A 202 14.24 -7.56 6.94
CA MET A 202 14.71 -6.54 7.85
C MET A 202 15.54 -5.49 7.07
N LYS A 203 15.35 -4.22 7.40
CA LYS A 203 16.17 -3.12 6.87
C LYS A 203 17.60 -3.18 7.43
N THR A 204 18.54 -2.62 6.68
CA THR A 204 19.88 -2.34 7.21
C THR A 204 19.83 -1.22 8.25
N ASP A 205 20.87 -1.09 9.05
CA ASP A 205 20.97 -0.01 10.07
C ASP A 205 20.90 1.39 9.44
N LYS A 206 21.30 1.53 8.19
CA LYS A 206 21.20 2.78 7.44
C LYS A 206 19.77 3.14 7.03
N GLU A 207 18.99 2.15 6.66
CA GLU A 207 17.64 2.33 6.08
C GLU A 207 16.52 2.10 7.11
N LYS A 208 16.85 1.76 8.37
CA LYS A 208 15.86 1.59 9.43
C LYS A 208 15.23 2.92 9.83
N PHE A 209 14.05 2.86 10.40
CA PHE A 209 13.34 4.03 10.94
C PHE A 209 14.14 4.67 12.10
N ALA A 210 14.16 6.01 12.14
CA ALA A 210 14.86 6.77 13.18
C ALA A 210 14.29 6.44 14.57
N GLY A 211 15.16 6.08 15.52
CA GLY A 211 14.79 5.66 16.86
C GLY A 211 14.42 4.18 17.00
N ALA A 212 14.26 3.42 15.92
CA ALA A 212 14.01 1.99 15.99
C ALA A 212 15.31 1.17 16.16
N GLU A 213 15.26 0.12 16.96
CA GLU A 213 16.33 -0.88 17.03
C GLU A 213 16.33 -1.77 15.78
N ALA A 214 15.14 -2.15 15.29
CA ALA A 214 14.97 -2.90 14.06
C ALA A 214 13.74 -2.41 13.29
N THR A 215 13.85 -2.39 11.96
CA THR A 215 12.74 -2.12 11.04
C THR A 215 12.56 -3.28 10.09
N TYR A 216 11.37 -3.82 10.06
CA TYR A 216 10.93 -4.84 9.08
C TYR A 216 10.09 -4.18 8.01
N THR A 217 10.13 -4.73 6.80
CA THR A 217 9.46 -4.17 5.63
C THR A 217 8.91 -5.26 4.73
N ILE A 218 7.85 -4.92 4.01
CA ILE A 218 7.45 -5.61 2.79
C ILE A 218 7.78 -4.73 1.60
N GLU A 219 8.45 -5.31 0.60
CA GLU A 219 8.89 -4.63 -0.61
C GLU A 219 8.20 -5.24 -1.82
N ALA A 220 7.52 -4.43 -2.62
CA ALA A 220 6.90 -4.84 -3.87
C ALA A 220 7.71 -4.35 -5.07
N LEU A 221 7.65 -5.08 -6.18
CA LEU A 221 8.26 -4.68 -7.44
C LEU A 221 7.19 -4.09 -8.36
N MET A 222 7.40 -2.85 -8.78
CA MET A 222 6.50 -2.18 -9.72
C MET A 222 6.78 -2.61 -11.15
N HIS A 223 5.86 -2.34 -12.06
CA HIS A 223 5.96 -2.76 -13.45
C HIS A 223 7.21 -2.21 -14.17
N ASP A 224 7.66 -1.01 -13.81
CA ASP A 224 8.89 -0.40 -14.32
C ASP A 224 10.18 -0.95 -13.68
N GLY A 225 10.09 -1.98 -12.84
CA GLY A 225 11.22 -2.62 -12.16
C GLY A 225 11.77 -1.85 -10.96
N LYS A 226 11.10 -0.79 -10.50
CA LYS A 226 11.46 -0.13 -9.24
C LYS A 226 10.80 -0.78 -8.03
N ALA A 227 11.52 -0.78 -6.93
CA ALA A 227 11.00 -1.23 -5.65
C ALA A 227 10.12 -0.17 -4.99
N LEU A 228 9.06 -0.63 -4.32
CA LEU A 228 8.22 0.21 -3.47
C LEU A 228 8.14 -0.40 -2.08
N GLN A 229 8.59 0.38 -1.08
CA GLN A 229 8.34 0.08 0.33
C GLN A 229 6.83 0.19 0.58
N SER A 230 6.21 -0.93 0.91
CA SER A 230 4.76 -1.08 0.89
C SER A 230 4.12 -1.14 2.26
N GLY A 231 4.88 -1.51 3.29
CA GLY A 231 4.48 -1.51 4.68
C GLY A 231 5.67 -1.76 5.58
N THR A 232 5.66 -1.21 6.78
CA THR A 232 6.74 -1.35 7.75
C THR A 232 6.24 -1.71 9.14
N SER A 233 7.06 -2.44 9.88
CA SER A 233 6.84 -2.77 11.27
C SER A 233 8.15 -2.57 12.02
N HIS A 234 8.10 -1.79 13.10
CA HIS A 234 9.29 -1.33 13.83
C HIS A 234 9.32 -1.91 15.24
N TYR A 235 10.47 -2.38 15.66
CA TYR A 235 10.78 -2.71 17.04
C TYR A 235 11.65 -1.58 17.61
N PHE A 236 11.14 -0.87 18.61
CA PHE A 236 11.84 0.26 19.22
C PHE A 236 12.67 -0.11 20.45
N GLY A 237 12.55 -1.35 20.94
CA GLY A 237 13.13 -1.68 22.24
C GLY A 237 12.44 -0.88 23.35
N ASP A 238 13.24 -0.31 24.24
CA ASP A 238 12.76 0.51 25.36
C ASP A 238 13.19 1.99 25.27
N GLY A 239 13.77 2.42 24.14
CA GLY A 239 14.33 3.76 23.96
C GLY A 239 13.31 4.89 24.15
N PHE A 240 12.21 4.86 23.40
CA PHE A 240 11.13 5.83 23.54
C PHE A 240 10.48 5.76 24.93
N ALA A 241 10.23 4.55 25.44
CA ALA A 241 9.65 4.36 26.76
C ALA A 241 10.49 4.98 27.87
N LYS A 242 11.81 4.92 27.78
CA LYS A 242 12.73 5.59 28.72
C LYS A 242 12.66 7.11 28.60
N ALA A 243 12.63 7.66 27.38
CA ALA A 243 12.54 9.10 27.16
C ALA A 243 11.23 9.71 27.66
N PHE A 244 10.16 8.92 27.72
CA PHE A 244 8.81 9.35 28.14
C PHE A 244 8.40 8.80 29.51
N ASP A 245 9.28 8.12 30.25
CA ASP A 245 9.02 7.51 31.55
C ASP A 245 7.83 6.54 31.54
N VAL A 246 7.68 5.75 30.47
CA VAL A 246 6.64 4.73 30.36
C VAL A 246 7.06 3.49 31.14
N THR A 247 6.65 3.42 32.39
CA THR A 247 7.06 2.38 33.34
C THR A 247 5.86 1.67 33.95
N PHE A 248 6.09 0.46 34.44
CA PHE A 248 5.09 -0.35 35.14
C PHE A 248 5.70 -1.09 36.32
N THR A 249 4.90 -1.37 37.34
CA THR A 249 5.28 -2.29 38.42
C THR A 249 5.01 -3.72 37.97
N ASP A 250 6.06 -4.54 37.89
CA ASP A 250 5.98 -5.92 37.48
C ASP A 250 5.59 -6.86 38.67
N LYS A 251 5.37 -8.13 38.39
CA LYS A 251 4.96 -9.16 39.36
C LYS A 251 5.93 -9.33 40.53
N ASP A 252 7.19 -8.99 40.34
CA ASP A 252 8.24 -9.00 41.35
C ASP A 252 8.31 -7.70 42.18
N ASN A 253 7.33 -6.79 42.03
CA ASN A 253 7.30 -5.46 42.62
C ASN A 253 8.44 -4.53 42.20
N GLN A 254 9.13 -4.84 41.10
CA GLN A 254 10.13 -3.94 40.53
C GLN A 254 9.52 -3.02 39.49
N ILE A 255 10.00 -1.79 39.40
CA ILE A 255 9.63 -0.85 38.34
C ILE A 255 10.46 -1.20 37.10
N LYS A 256 9.78 -1.47 35.98
CA LYS A 256 10.37 -1.81 34.69
C LYS A 256 9.87 -0.87 33.59
N THR A 257 10.66 -0.69 32.55
CA THR A 257 10.28 0.05 31.36
C THR A 257 9.61 -0.90 30.37
N VAL A 258 8.61 -0.44 29.66
CA VAL A 258 7.94 -1.21 28.59
C VAL A 258 8.79 -1.30 27.34
N PHE A 259 8.48 -2.26 26.46
CA PHE A 259 9.05 -2.43 25.13
C PHE A 259 8.02 -2.07 24.08
N GLU A 260 8.41 -1.31 23.06
CA GLU A 260 7.51 -0.68 22.12
C GLU A 260 7.64 -1.20 20.69
N THR A 261 6.51 -1.19 19.97
CA THR A 261 6.48 -1.43 18.53
C THR A 261 5.60 -0.38 17.83
N SER A 262 5.89 -0.12 16.56
CA SER A 262 4.94 0.56 15.68
C SER A 262 4.88 -0.10 14.31
N PHE A 263 3.76 0.09 13.61
CA PHE A 263 3.56 -0.46 12.27
C PHE A 263 2.61 0.41 11.49
N GLY A 264 2.85 0.56 10.17
CA GLY A 264 2.08 1.48 9.36
C GLY A 264 2.02 1.13 7.89
N VAL A 265 0.85 1.43 7.28
CA VAL A 265 0.62 1.50 5.85
C VAL A 265 -0.17 2.75 5.52
N THR A 266 0.04 3.28 4.31
CA THR A 266 -0.55 4.54 3.85
C THR A 266 -1.33 4.34 2.57
N THR A 267 -2.02 5.36 2.10
CA THR A 267 -2.63 5.39 0.75
C THR A 267 -1.64 5.09 -0.40
N ARG A 268 -0.33 5.00 -0.12
CA ARG A 268 0.68 4.50 -1.07
C ARG A 268 0.33 3.12 -1.64
N ILE A 269 -0.38 2.29 -0.88
CA ILE A 269 -0.82 0.96 -1.34
C ILE A 269 -1.77 1.02 -2.54
N ILE A 270 -2.53 2.11 -2.71
CA ILE A 270 -3.31 2.36 -3.93
C ILE A 270 -2.37 2.55 -5.12
N GLY A 271 -1.30 3.33 -4.93
CA GLY A 271 -0.25 3.50 -5.93
C GLY A 271 0.42 2.18 -6.32
N ALA A 272 0.65 1.28 -5.36
CA ALA A 272 1.17 -0.06 -5.62
C ALA A 272 0.24 -0.86 -6.53
N VAL A 273 -1.06 -0.88 -6.26
CA VAL A 273 -2.06 -1.58 -7.11
C VAL A 273 -2.04 -1.04 -8.53
N ILE A 274 -1.99 0.29 -8.70
CA ILE A 274 -1.92 0.93 -10.02
C ILE A 274 -0.65 0.47 -10.76
N MET A 275 0.51 0.56 -10.12
CA MET A 275 1.80 0.32 -10.76
C MET A 275 2.12 -1.16 -10.98
N VAL A 276 1.48 -2.08 -10.26
CA VAL A 276 1.65 -3.52 -10.44
C VAL A 276 0.69 -4.07 -11.48
N HIS A 277 -0.58 -3.64 -11.46
CA HIS A 277 -1.62 -4.29 -12.24
C HIS A 277 -2.12 -3.47 -13.43
N GLY A 278 -2.03 -2.14 -13.40
CA GLY A 278 -2.53 -1.28 -14.47
C GLY A 278 -1.88 -1.55 -15.82
N ASP A 279 -2.55 -1.13 -16.89
CA ASP A 279 -2.03 -1.19 -18.27
C ASP A 279 -2.39 0.08 -19.05
N ASP A 280 -2.12 0.11 -20.35
CA ASP A 280 -2.41 1.27 -21.20
C ASP A 280 -3.92 1.50 -21.45
N SER A 281 -4.79 0.61 -20.95
CA SER A 281 -6.24 0.80 -20.93
C SER A 281 -6.78 1.37 -19.60
N GLY A 282 -5.94 1.46 -18.58
CA GLY A 282 -6.30 2.03 -17.28
C GLY A 282 -5.99 1.13 -16.08
N LEU A 283 -6.81 1.24 -15.04
CA LEU A 283 -6.72 0.42 -13.84
C LEU A 283 -7.03 -1.05 -14.12
N LYS A 284 -6.43 -1.92 -13.30
CA LYS A 284 -6.90 -3.29 -13.04
C LYS A 284 -7.02 -3.45 -11.52
N LEU A 285 -8.23 -3.53 -11.02
CA LEU A 285 -8.45 -3.67 -9.58
C LEU A 285 -8.64 -5.15 -9.22
N PRO A 286 -7.87 -5.64 -8.23
CA PRO A 286 -8.15 -6.96 -7.66
C PRO A 286 -9.59 -7.03 -7.14
N PRO A 287 -10.36 -8.08 -7.47
CA PRO A 287 -11.75 -8.20 -7.06
C PRO A 287 -12.01 -8.01 -5.57
N HIS A 288 -11.10 -8.45 -4.70
CA HIS A 288 -11.28 -8.33 -3.26
C HIS A 288 -11.42 -6.87 -2.80
N ILE A 289 -10.66 -5.95 -3.40
CA ILE A 289 -10.66 -4.53 -3.01
C ILE A 289 -11.43 -3.62 -3.95
N ALA A 290 -11.91 -4.11 -5.09
CA ALA A 290 -12.63 -3.31 -6.06
C ALA A 290 -13.96 -2.81 -5.48
N PRO A 291 -14.25 -1.48 -5.47
CA PRO A 291 -15.54 -0.96 -5.00
C PRO A 291 -16.72 -1.48 -5.82
N VAL A 292 -16.51 -1.67 -7.11
CA VAL A 292 -17.43 -2.31 -8.05
C VAL A 292 -16.70 -3.53 -8.62
N GLN A 293 -17.23 -4.72 -8.34
CA GLN A 293 -16.69 -5.97 -8.87
C GLN A 293 -17.23 -6.30 -10.25
N VAL A 294 -18.50 -5.95 -10.47
CA VAL A 294 -19.22 -6.23 -11.72
C VAL A 294 -19.89 -4.96 -12.21
N ASN A 295 -19.63 -4.59 -13.48
CA ASN A 295 -20.36 -3.54 -14.18
C ASN A 295 -21.26 -4.17 -15.24
N ILE A 296 -22.58 -4.07 -15.07
CA ILE A 296 -23.56 -4.53 -16.05
C ILE A 296 -23.81 -3.41 -17.05
N ILE A 297 -23.63 -3.69 -18.33
CA ILE A 297 -23.87 -2.76 -19.43
C ILE A 297 -24.94 -3.33 -20.35
N PRO A 298 -26.17 -2.74 -20.34
CA PRO A 298 -27.23 -3.11 -21.27
C PRO A 298 -26.87 -2.61 -22.67
N VAL A 299 -26.80 -3.54 -23.62
CA VAL A 299 -26.55 -3.24 -25.04
C VAL A 299 -27.92 -3.03 -25.73
N ALA A 300 -28.08 -1.91 -26.41
CA ALA A 300 -29.37 -1.48 -26.97
C ALA A 300 -30.48 -1.34 -25.90
N ALA A 301 -30.17 -0.61 -24.82
CA ALA A 301 -31.04 -0.40 -23.65
C ALA A 301 -32.46 0.14 -23.99
N HIS A 302 -32.61 0.81 -25.17
CA HIS A 302 -33.87 1.31 -25.67
C HIS A 302 -34.84 0.22 -26.18
N LYS A 303 -34.37 -1.01 -26.36
CA LYS A 303 -35.21 -2.13 -26.76
C LYS A 303 -35.96 -2.71 -25.57
N GLU A 304 -37.21 -3.17 -25.87
CA GLU A 304 -38.09 -3.75 -24.86
C GLU A 304 -37.40 -4.93 -24.10
N GLY A 305 -37.56 -4.96 -22.79
CA GLY A 305 -37.07 -6.02 -21.92
C GLY A 305 -35.59 -5.94 -21.54
N VAL A 306 -34.75 -5.16 -22.24
CA VAL A 306 -33.29 -5.13 -21.98
C VAL A 306 -32.95 -4.53 -20.63
N LEU A 307 -33.52 -3.37 -20.29
CA LEU A 307 -33.28 -2.74 -18.97
C LEU A 307 -33.90 -3.55 -17.84
N GLU A 308 -35.02 -4.21 -18.05
CA GLU A 308 -35.64 -5.10 -17.06
C GLU A 308 -34.72 -6.30 -16.75
N ALA A 309 -34.23 -6.97 -17.80
CA ALA A 309 -33.28 -8.08 -17.65
C ALA A 309 -32.00 -7.67 -16.95
N ALA A 310 -31.43 -6.50 -17.30
CA ALA A 310 -30.24 -5.96 -16.68
C ALA A 310 -30.44 -5.62 -15.18
N ASN A 311 -31.59 -5.03 -14.82
CA ASN A 311 -31.95 -4.77 -13.44
C ASN A 311 -32.17 -6.06 -12.63
N ASN A 312 -32.83 -7.06 -13.24
CA ASN A 312 -33.01 -8.37 -12.60
C ASN A 312 -31.64 -9.02 -12.31
N LEU A 313 -30.75 -9.03 -13.29
CA LEU A 313 -29.40 -9.55 -13.14
C LEU A 313 -28.63 -8.82 -12.03
N LYS A 314 -28.69 -7.47 -11.98
CA LYS A 314 -28.10 -6.66 -10.91
C LYS A 314 -28.62 -7.10 -9.54
N ASN A 315 -29.95 -7.22 -9.39
CA ASN A 315 -30.55 -7.57 -8.10
C ASN A 315 -30.14 -8.98 -7.64
N ARG A 316 -30.06 -9.94 -8.55
CA ARG A 316 -29.58 -11.30 -8.28
C ARG A 316 -28.13 -11.30 -7.77
N LEU A 317 -27.24 -10.61 -8.47
CA LEU A 317 -25.82 -10.52 -8.09
C LEU A 317 -25.63 -9.77 -6.76
N LEU A 318 -26.38 -8.69 -6.51
CA LEU A 318 -26.37 -7.99 -5.22
C LEU A 318 -26.83 -8.90 -4.08
N ALA A 319 -27.92 -9.66 -4.28
CA ALA A 319 -28.41 -10.62 -3.29
C ALA A 319 -27.40 -11.75 -3.01
N ALA A 320 -26.55 -12.07 -3.98
CA ALA A 320 -25.46 -13.02 -3.85
C ALA A 320 -24.21 -12.42 -3.17
N GLY A 321 -24.23 -11.13 -2.79
CA GLY A 321 -23.12 -10.44 -2.09
C GLY A 321 -22.04 -9.87 -3.02
N VAL A 322 -22.31 -9.77 -4.33
CA VAL A 322 -21.41 -9.15 -5.30
C VAL A 322 -21.63 -7.63 -5.33
N ARG A 323 -20.58 -6.84 -5.36
CA ARG A 323 -20.64 -5.37 -5.51
C ARG A 323 -20.86 -5.02 -6.98
N VAL A 324 -22.08 -4.64 -7.34
CA VAL A 324 -22.54 -4.48 -8.73
C VAL A 324 -22.95 -3.05 -9.02
N LYS A 325 -22.54 -2.56 -10.19
CA LYS A 325 -23.06 -1.34 -10.82
C LYS A 325 -23.83 -1.71 -12.09
N LEU A 326 -24.93 -1.03 -12.36
CA LEU A 326 -25.61 -1.02 -13.65
C LEU A 326 -25.34 0.32 -14.32
N ASP A 327 -24.77 0.30 -15.52
CA ASP A 327 -24.56 1.50 -16.33
C ASP A 327 -25.70 1.66 -17.34
N ASP A 328 -26.78 2.29 -16.90
CA ASP A 328 -27.96 2.63 -17.69
C ASP A 328 -27.91 4.05 -18.31
N SER A 329 -26.73 4.71 -18.25
CA SER A 329 -26.53 6.02 -18.84
C SER A 329 -26.79 6.03 -20.35
N GLU A 330 -27.00 7.21 -20.94
CA GLU A 330 -27.23 7.41 -22.39
C GLU A 330 -25.94 7.33 -23.23
N LYS A 331 -24.78 7.07 -22.61
CA LYS A 331 -23.51 6.93 -23.31
C LYS A 331 -23.54 5.74 -24.29
N SER A 332 -22.75 5.83 -25.36
CA SER A 332 -22.63 4.70 -26.29
C SER A 332 -22.00 3.47 -25.62
N PRO A 333 -22.34 2.24 -26.05
CA PRO A 333 -21.75 1.03 -25.47
C PRO A 333 -20.21 1.02 -25.49
N GLY A 334 -19.61 1.45 -26.58
CA GLY A 334 -18.14 1.55 -26.69
C GLY A 334 -17.51 2.50 -25.69
N PHE A 335 -18.17 3.62 -25.37
CA PHE A 335 -17.72 4.55 -24.33
C PHE A 335 -17.81 3.91 -22.93
N LYS A 336 -18.94 3.24 -22.63
CA LYS A 336 -19.14 2.52 -21.36
C LYS A 336 -18.11 1.40 -21.17
N PHE A 337 -17.74 0.70 -22.23
CA PHE A 337 -16.71 -0.33 -22.20
C PHE A 337 -15.35 0.28 -21.84
N ALA A 338 -14.95 1.35 -22.55
CA ALA A 338 -13.68 2.04 -22.27
C ALA A 338 -13.63 2.66 -20.87
N GLU A 339 -14.75 3.23 -20.40
CA GLU A 339 -14.85 3.77 -19.02
C GLU A 339 -14.74 2.67 -17.97
N SER A 340 -15.37 1.51 -18.19
CA SER A 340 -15.27 0.34 -17.31
C SER A 340 -13.82 -0.19 -17.24
N GLU A 341 -13.12 -0.22 -18.36
CA GLU A 341 -11.70 -0.60 -18.44
C GLU A 341 -10.81 0.41 -17.75
N MET A 342 -11.00 1.70 -17.99
CA MET A 342 -10.25 2.78 -17.33
C MET A 342 -10.37 2.73 -15.81
N ARG A 343 -11.57 2.47 -15.30
CA ARG A 343 -11.83 2.35 -13.86
C ARG A 343 -11.39 1.03 -13.26
N GLY A 344 -10.91 0.09 -14.08
CA GLY A 344 -10.36 -1.20 -13.65
C GLY A 344 -11.38 -2.14 -13.03
N ILE A 345 -12.65 -2.04 -13.41
CA ILE A 345 -13.70 -2.92 -12.89
C ILE A 345 -13.41 -4.36 -13.33
N PRO A 346 -13.27 -5.31 -12.39
CA PRO A 346 -12.77 -6.66 -12.69
C PRO A 346 -13.58 -7.43 -13.74
N LEU A 347 -14.90 -7.33 -13.67
CA LEU A 347 -15.80 -8.05 -14.58
C LEU A 347 -16.83 -7.10 -15.17
N ARG A 348 -16.90 -7.05 -16.49
CA ARG A 348 -18.01 -6.41 -17.21
C ARG A 348 -18.97 -7.47 -17.69
N ILE A 349 -20.27 -7.27 -17.48
CA ILE A 349 -21.32 -8.11 -18.01
C ILE A 349 -22.11 -7.32 -19.05
N GLU A 350 -22.10 -7.81 -20.28
CA GLU A 350 -22.86 -7.25 -21.39
C GLU A 350 -24.16 -8.07 -21.56
N ILE A 351 -25.30 -7.42 -21.71
CA ILE A 351 -26.60 -8.08 -21.97
C ILE A 351 -27.41 -7.29 -22.98
N GLY A 352 -27.80 -7.93 -24.03
CA GLY A 352 -28.61 -7.36 -25.12
C GLY A 352 -29.74 -8.26 -25.53
N PRO A 353 -30.54 -7.87 -26.56
CA PRO A 353 -31.75 -8.63 -26.98
C PRO A 353 -31.45 -10.09 -27.34
N LYS A 354 -30.36 -10.33 -28.09
CA LYS A 354 -29.96 -11.70 -28.48
C LYS A 354 -29.52 -12.56 -27.31
N ASP A 355 -28.90 -11.92 -26.30
CA ASP A 355 -28.46 -12.62 -25.10
C ASP A 355 -29.66 -13.06 -24.27
N ILE A 356 -30.69 -12.20 -24.17
CA ILE A 356 -31.93 -12.51 -23.46
C ILE A 356 -32.67 -13.65 -24.17
N GLU A 357 -32.77 -13.61 -25.51
CA GLU A 357 -33.40 -14.68 -26.31
C GLU A 357 -32.71 -16.04 -26.07
N ASN A 358 -31.41 -16.06 -25.87
CA ASN A 358 -30.61 -17.27 -25.64
C ASN A 358 -30.44 -17.60 -24.15
N ASN A 359 -31.11 -16.92 -23.24
CA ASN A 359 -30.97 -17.06 -21.79
C ASN A 359 -29.51 -17.01 -21.31
N GLN A 360 -28.74 -16.04 -21.82
CA GLN A 360 -27.32 -15.86 -21.52
C GLN A 360 -26.95 -14.39 -21.31
N CYS A 361 -25.71 -14.13 -20.90
CA CYS A 361 -25.03 -12.84 -20.93
C CYS A 361 -23.59 -13.03 -21.36
N VAL A 362 -22.85 -11.94 -21.57
CA VAL A 362 -21.44 -11.99 -21.96
C VAL A 362 -20.61 -11.48 -20.80
N PHE A 363 -19.72 -12.31 -20.28
CA PHE A 363 -18.67 -11.90 -19.34
C PHE A 363 -17.46 -11.39 -20.10
N VAL A 364 -16.91 -10.27 -19.68
CA VAL A 364 -15.67 -9.69 -20.20
C VAL A 364 -14.72 -9.42 -19.03
N ARG A 365 -13.65 -10.16 -18.96
CA ARG A 365 -12.64 -10.04 -17.91
C ARG A 365 -11.76 -8.82 -18.15
N ARG A 366 -11.47 -8.03 -17.11
CA ARG A 366 -10.58 -6.88 -17.21
C ARG A 366 -9.11 -7.30 -17.28
N ASP A 367 -8.72 -8.36 -16.61
CA ASP A 367 -7.33 -8.83 -16.53
C ASP A 367 -6.79 -9.39 -17.85
N THR A 368 -7.60 -10.18 -18.58
CA THR A 368 -7.20 -10.85 -19.82
C THR A 368 -7.88 -10.30 -21.08
N GLY A 369 -8.99 -9.56 -20.93
CA GLY A 369 -9.85 -9.15 -22.05
C GLY A 369 -10.69 -10.26 -22.65
N GLU A 370 -10.69 -11.46 -22.07
CA GLU A 370 -11.43 -12.62 -22.54
C GLU A 370 -12.93 -12.37 -22.45
N LYS A 371 -13.67 -12.81 -23.51
CA LYS A 371 -15.13 -12.79 -23.59
C LYS A 371 -15.69 -14.20 -23.57
N THR A 372 -16.64 -14.43 -22.67
CA THR A 372 -17.29 -15.74 -22.51
C THR A 372 -18.81 -15.57 -22.45
N PHE A 373 -19.54 -16.40 -23.17
CA PHE A 373 -21.01 -16.49 -23.04
C PHE A 373 -21.34 -17.35 -21.82
N VAL A 374 -22.20 -16.84 -20.94
CA VAL A 374 -22.56 -17.46 -19.67
C VAL A 374 -24.08 -17.56 -19.56
N SER A 375 -24.59 -18.73 -19.17
CA SER A 375 -26.02 -18.93 -18.95
C SER A 375 -26.52 -18.09 -17.77
N LEU A 376 -27.70 -17.52 -17.88
CA LEU A 376 -28.35 -16.80 -16.78
C LEU A 376 -28.83 -17.71 -15.65
N GLU A 377 -28.83 -19.03 -15.81
CA GLU A 377 -29.33 -19.97 -14.79
C GLU A 377 -28.52 -19.96 -13.50
N ASN A 378 -27.16 -19.98 -13.60
CA ASN A 378 -26.23 -19.99 -12.46
C ASN A 378 -25.30 -18.76 -12.42
N VAL A 379 -25.71 -17.67 -13.04
CA VAL A 379 -24.86 -16.50 -13.26
C VAL A 379 -24.21 -15.94 -11.98
N GLU A 380 -24.84 -16.08 -10.82
CA GLU A 380 -24.31 -15.64 -9.54
C GLU A 380 -23.07 -16.45 -9.12
N ASN A 381 -23.12 -17.76 -9.27
CA ASN A 381 -21.98 -18.64 -8.95
C ASN A 381 -20.87 -18.47 -9.99
N ASP A 382 -21.24 -18.40 -11.28
CA ASP A 382 -20.28 -18.21 -12.36
C ASP A 382 -19.54 -16.86 -12.21
N ALA A 383 -20.24 -15.80 -11.79
CA ALA A 383 -19.63 -14.49 -11.52
C ALA A 383 -18.66 -14.55 -10.34
N LYS A 384 -19.01 -15.21 -9.25
CA LYS A 384 -18.13 -15.39 -8.10
C LYS A 384 -16.87 -16.19 -8.44
N GLU A 385 -17.05 -17.29 -9.15
CA GLU A 385 -15.92 -18.12 -9.60
C GLU A 385 -15.01 -17.35 -10.57
N CYS A 386 -15.58 -16.59 -11.48
CA CYS A 386 -14.84 -15.72 -12.39
C CYS A 386 -14.03 -14.65 -11.61
N LEU A 387 -14.63 -14.00 -10.60
CA LEU A 387 -13.94 -13.00 -9.79
C LEU A 387 -12.78 -13.61 -9.00
N GLU A 388 -12.95 -14.79 -8.38
CA GLU A 388 -11.87 -15.48 -7.68
C GLU A 388 -10.75 -15.92 -8.66
N ASN A 389 -11.11 -16.34 -9.84
CA ASN A 389 -10.12 -16.66 -10.88
C ASN A 389 -9.36 -15.42 -11.35
N ILE A 390 -10.02 -14.26 -11.49
CA ILE A 390 -9.36 -12.98 -11.78
C ILE A 390 -8.37 -12.63 -10.66
N GLN A 391 -8.79 -12.74 -9.38
CA GLN A 391 -7.93 -12.48 -8.23
C GLN A 391 -6.65 -13.33 -8.27
N THR A 392 -6.80 -14.61 -8.50
CA THR A 392 -5.69 -15.57 -8.59
C THR A 392 -4.78 -15.26 -9.79
N ASN A 393 -5.34 -15.04 -10.96
CA ASN A 393 -4.58 -14.74 -12.17
C ASN A 393 -3.78 -13.43 -12.05
N MET A 394 -4.34 -12.42 -11.40
CA MET A 394 -3.63 -11.16 -11.15
C MET A 394 -2.41 -11.38 -10.24
N PHE A 395 -2.54 -12.21 -9.19
CA PHE A 395 -1.41 -12.56 -8.33
C PHE A 395 -0.35 -13.35 -9.06
N GLU A 396 -0.73 -14.39 -9.80
CA GLU A 396 0.21 -15.23 -10.56
C GLU A 396 0.96 -14.43 -11.63
N THR A 397 0.27 -13.50 -12.31
CA THR A 397 0.89 -12.60 -13.30
C THR A 397 1.91 -11.67 -12.64
N ALA A 398 1.57 -11.07 -11.50
CA ALA A 398 2.49 -10.21 -10.75
C ALA A 398 3.68 -10.99 -10.19
N LEU A 399 3.46 -12.23 -9.72
CA LEU A 399 4.51 -13.12 -9.23
C LEU A 399 5.48 -13.49 -10.34
N ALA A 400 4.97 -13.89 -11.50
CA ALA A 400 5.80 -14.20 -12.67
C ALA A 400 6.63 -12.99 -13.13
N HIS A 401 6.04 -11.79 -13.11
CA HIS A 401 6.76 -10.55 -13.41
C HIS A 401 7.89 -10.30 -12.41
N ARG A 402 7.62 -10.35 -11.09
CA ARG A 402 8.64 -10.17 -10.05
C ARG A 402 9.79 -11.17 -10.20
N ASP A 403 9.47 -12.44 -10.40
CA ASP A 403 10.48 -13.50 -10.45
C ASP A 403 11.35 -13.38 -11.72
N ALA A 404 10.74 -13.01 -12.86
CA ALA A 404 11.47 -12.72 -14.09
C ALA A 404 12.38 -11.48 -13.99
N HIS A 405 12.08 -10.56 -13.07
CA HIS A 405 12.85 -9.33 -12.82
C HIS A 405 13.57 -9.35 -11.45
N THR A 406 13.96 -10.55 -10.99
CA THR A 406 14.82 -10.73 -9.82
C THR A 406 16.11 -11.39 -10.26
N TYR A 407 17.21 -10.66 -10.15
CA TYR A 407 18.52 -11.05 -10.67
C TYR A 407 19.50 -11.32 -9.54
N VAL A 408 20.62 -11.99 -9.86
CA VAL A 408 21.72 -12.26 -8.92
C VAL A 408 22.98 -11.57 -9.44
N ALA A 409 23.66 -10.81 -8.57
CA ALA A 409 24.97 -10.24 -8.83
C ALA A 409 26.00 -10.81 -7.84
N ARG A 410 27.18 -11.21 -8.32
CA ARG A 410 28.27 -11.78 -7.52
C ARG A 410 29.44 -10.83 -7.35
N ASN A 411 29.54 -9.80 -8.18
CA ASN A 411 30.55 -8.75 -8.15
C ASN A 411 29.92 -7.42 -8.58
N MET A 412 30.68 -6.33 -8.44
CA MET A 412 30.18 -4.99 -8.68
C MET A 412 29.95 -4.69 -10.17
N GLU A 413 30.68 -5.35 -11.07
CA GLU A 413 30.50 -5.20 -12.51
C GLU A 413 29.14 -5.77 -12.95
N GLU A 414 28.84 -7.03 -12.53
CA GLU A 414 27.50 -7.63 -12.76
C GLU A 414 26.39 -6.80 -12.13
N PHE A 415 26.62 -6.28 -10.91
CA PHE A 415 25.63 -5.48 -10.22
C PHE A 415 25.25 -4.20 -10.98
N LYS A 416 26.27 -3.49 -11.49
CA LYS A 416 26.07 -2.27 -12.29
C LYS A 416 25.37 -2.58 -13.62
N ASP A 417 25.80 -3.62 -14.32
CA ASP A 417 25.15 -4.02 -15.58
C ASP A 417 23.67 -4.30 -15.37
N ILE A 418 23.31 -5.03 -14.30
CA ILE A 418 21.92 -5.31 -13.98
C ILE A 418 21.19 -4.01 -13.62
N ALA A 419 21.76 -3.18 -12.76
CA ALA A 419 21.12 -1.94 -12.29
C ALA A 419 20.83 -0.94 -13.44
N ASP A 420 21.66 -0.96 -14.50
CA ASP A 420 21.55 -0.05 -15.63
C ASP A 420 20.66 -0.63 -16.76
N ASN A 421 20.71 -1.94 -16.99
CA ASN A 421 20.13 -2.55 -18.18
C ASN A 421 18.95 -3.49 -17.90
N LYS A 422 18.72 -3.90 -16.63
CA LYS A 422 17.72 -4.90 -16.25
C LYS A 422 16.94 -4.43 -15.03
N PRO A 423 15.94 -3.53 -15.20
CA PRO A 423 15.15 -3.03 -14.08
C PRO A 423 14.54 -4.16 -13.25
N GLY A 424 14.72 -4.14 -11.94
CA GLY A 424 14.22 -5.19 -11.05
C GLY A 424 14.94 -5.25 -9.71
N PHE A 425 14.68 -6.31 -8.96
CA PHE A 425 15.44 -6.62 -7.77
C PHE A 425 16.78 -7.26 -8.12
N ILE A 426 17.80 -6.94 -7.32
CA ILE A 426 19.13 -7.54 -7.39
C ILE A 426 19.40 -8.23 -6.05
N LYS A 427 19.62 -9.53 -6.07
CA LYS A 427 20.08 -10.30 -4.92
C LYS A 427 21.59 -10.31 -4.93
N ALA A 428 22.24 -9.85 -3.85
CA ALA A 428 23.69 -9.83 -3.73
C ALA A 428 24.14 -9.96 -2.27
N MET A 429 25.33 -10.56 -2.08
CA MET A 429 25.92 -10.73 -0.76
C MET A 429 26.57 -9.43 -0.28
N TRP A 430 26.40 -9.13 1.00
CA TRP A 430 26.91 -7.94 1.66
C TRP A 430 27.64 -8.26 2.96
N CYS A 431 28.74 -7.56 3.22
CA CYS A 431 29.57 -7.78 4.41
C CYS A 431 29.02 -7.15 5.70
N GLY A 432 27.98 -6.32 5.61
CA GLY A 432 27.42 -5.57 6.74
C GLY A 432 28.03 -4.16 6.92
N ASP A 433 29.01 -3.77 6.11
CA ASP A 433 29.65 -2.47 6.21
C ASP A 433 28.84 -1.39 5.48
N ARG A 434 28.49 -0.32 6.19
CA ARG A 434 27.76 0.85 5.64
C ARG A 434 28.50 1.48 4.45
N ALA A 435 29.82 1.51 4.46
CA ALA A 435 30.60 2.08 3.37
C ALA A 435 30.35 1.35 2.04
N CYS A 436 30.14 0.03 2.08
CA CYS A 436 29.77 -0.74 0.88
C CYS A 436 28.36 -0.39 0.39
N GLU A 437 27.43 -0.19 1.31
CA GLU A 437 26.06 0.23 0.97
C GLU A 437 26.04 1.64 0.37
N ASP A 438 26.80 2.57 0.92
CA ASP A 438 26.96 3.93 0.37
C ASP A 438 27.56 3.90 -1.03
N LYS A 439 28.61 3.10 -1.24
CA LYS A 439 29.26 2.94 -2.54
C LYS A 439 28.33 2.32 -3.60
N ILE A 440 27.53 1.32 -3.25
CA ILE A 440 26.54 0.72 -4.15
C ILE A 440 25.53 1.79 -4.59
N LYS A 441 25.04 2.61 -3.66
CA LYS A 441 24.13 3.71 -3.97
C LYS A 441 24.77 4.74 -4.90
N GLU A 442 26.00 5.12 -4.65
CA GLU A 442 26.74 6.10 -5.45
C GLU A 442 27.00 5.60 -6.88
N GLU A 443 27.46 4.34 -7.02
CA GLU A 443 27.90 3.79 -8.29
C GLU A 443 26.81 3.16 -9.15
N ALA A 444 25.72 2.65 -8.53
CA ALA A 444 24.66 1.95 -9.24
C ALA A 444 23.27 2.57 -9.06
N GLY A 445 23.11 3.60 -8.21
CA GLY A 445 21.84 4.22 -7.92
C GLY A 445 20.83 3.30 -7.22
N ALA A 446 21.26 2.12 -6.75
CA ALA A 446 20.43 1.15 -6.05
C ALA A 446 20.66 1.24 -4.53
N THR A 447 19.58 1.05 -3.77
CA THR A 447 19.62 1.01 -2.31
C THR A 447 19.29 -0.38 -1.80
N SER A 448 19.72 -0.70 -0.57
CA SER A 448 19.27 -1.92 0.10
C SER A 448 17.76 -1.86 0.34
N ARG A 449 17.04 -2.91 -0.04
CA ARG A 449 15.59 -2.98 0.19
C ARG A 449 15.31 -3.71 1.49
N CYS A 450 15.77 -4.94 1.60
CA CYS A 450 15.70 -5.70 2.84
C CYS A 450 16.66 -6.91 2.83
N MET A 451 16.97 -7.39 4.01
CA MET A 451 17.57 -8.69 4.26
C MET A 451 16.46 -9.69 4.56
N PRO A 452 16.14 -10.64 3.68
CA PRO A 452 15.08 -11.60 3.92
C PRO A 452 15.42 -12.53 5.08
N LYS A 453 14.40 -13.11 5.72
CA LYS A 453 14.60 -14.09 6.81
C LYS A 453 15.32 -15.34 6.30
N GLU A 454 14.90 -15.81 5.13
CA GLU A 454 15.54 -16.94 4.47
C GLU A 454 16.74 -16.44 3.66
N GLN A 455 17.93 -16.84 4.11
CA GLN A 455 19.19 -16.41 3.52
C GLN A 455 19.69 -17.44 2.51
N GLU A 456 20.11 -16.96 1.35
CA GLU A 456 20.77 -17.75 0.32
C GLU A 456 22.25 -17.36 0.25
N GLN A 457 23.16 -18.32 0.24
CA GLN A 457 24.58 -18.08 0.04
C GLN A 457 24.89 -18.01 -1.46
N LEU A 458 24.84 -16.82 -2.04
CA LEU A 458 25.03 -16.58 -3.47
C LEU A 458 26.52 -16.46 -3.86
N SER A 459 27.36 -16.06 -2.91
CA SER A 459 28.81 -15.90 -3.00
C SER A 459 29.40 -15.85 -1.59
N ASP A 460 30.67 -16.21 -1.44
CA ASP A 460 31.36 -16.10 -0.14
C ASP A 460 31.83 -14.68 0.19
N VAL A 461 31.73 -13.78 -0.79
CA VAL A 461 32.27 -12.42 -0.68
C VAL A 461 31.22 -11.35 -0.96
N CYS A 462 31.44 -10.20 -0.36
CA CYS A 462 30.65 -8.99 -0.56
C CYS A 462 30.76 -8.53 -2.03
N VAL A 463 29.61 -8.27 -2.64
CA VAL A 463 29.50 -7.77 -4.02
C VAL A 463 30.34 -6.51 -4.27
N CYS A 464 30.50 -5.65 -3.23
CA CYS A 464 31.18 -4.37 -3.35
C CYS A 464 32.70 -4.44 -3.04
N CYS A 465 33.08 -5.02 -1.89
CA CYS A 465 34.48 -4.93 -1.41
C CYS A 465 35.26 -6.26 -1.46
N GLY A 466 34.63 -7.37 -1.82
CA GLY A 466 35.27 -8.69 -1.88
C GLY A 466 35.62 -9.31 -0.53
N LYS A 467 35.29 -8.67 0.61
CA LYS A 467 35.45 -9.26 1.95
C LYS A 467 34.41 -10.34 2.19
N LYS A 468 34.66 -11.24 3.14
CA LYS A 468 33.72 -12.28 3.53
C LYS A 468 32.33 -11.70 3.80
N ALA A 469 31.30 -12.31 3.26
CA ALA A 469 29.91 -11.89 3.44
C ALA A 469 29.02 -13.08 3.78
N THR A 470 28.06 -12.85 4.69
CA THR A 470 27.08 -13.83 5.15
C THR A 470 25.66 -13.32 5.10
N LYS A 471 25.46 -12.08 4.61
CA LYS A 471 24.14 -11.45 4.51
C LYS A 471 23.76 -11.31 3.04
N MET A 472 22.69 -11.99 2.63
CA MET A 472 22.05 -11.77 1.33
C MET A 472 21.06 -10.65 1.47
N VAL A 473 21.12 -9.69 0.55
CA VAL A 473 20.27 -8.49 0.54
C VAL A 473 19.57 -8.36 -0.80
N TYR A 474 18.31 -7.96 -0.78
CA TYR A 474 17.62 -7.44 -1.96
C TYR A 474 17.95 -5.97 -2.14
N TRP A 475 18.45 -5.64 -3.32
CA TRP A 475 18.78 -4.29 -3.75
C TRP A 475 17.86 -3.85 -4.89
N GLY A 476 17.72 -2.55 -5.08
CA GLY A 476 16.95 -2.03 -6.22
C GLY A 476 16.91 -0.51 -6.24
N LYS A 477 16.61 0.04 -7.42
CA LYS A 477 16.17 1.43 -7.54
C LYS A 477 14.77 1.52 -6.95
N ALA A 478 14.41 2.62 -6.26
CA ALA A 478 13.17 2.73 -5.51
C ALA A 478 12.45 4.06 -5.78
N TYR A 479 11.15 4.06 -5.48
CA TYR A 479 10.31 5.25 -5.45
C TYR A 479 10.53 6.10 -4.20
#